data_9436dab6a0e35770502444eb97f3e0d5
#
_entry.id   9436dab6a0e35770502444eb97f3e0d5
#
_cell.length_a   1.000
_cell.length_b   1.000
_cell.length_c   1.000
_cell.angle_alpha   90.00
_cell.angle_beta   90.00
_cell.angle_gamma   90.00
#
_symmetry.space_group_name_H-M   'P 1'
#
loop_
_entity.id
_entity.type
_entity.pdbx_description
1 polymer ?
#
loop_
_entity_poly.entity_id
_entity_poly.type
_entity_poly.pdbx_seq_one_letter_code
_entity_poly.pdbx_strand_id
1 'polypeptide(L)'
;TTTYENVQARERTQILMDLANKTGGLVVGTGDLSEIALGWSTYNGDHMSMYAVNCSIPKTLIRCLIEHIAGESSPELAATLADINNTPVSPELLPPSGDGSIEQRTEDVLGPYDLHDFFLFHFIKYGAEPDKILYLAEHAFRGEFQPDFIRRCLGIFIRRFFRQQFKRSCMPDGPKAVSYTHLTLPTKA
;
A
#
# COMPACT_ATOMS: atom_id res chain seq x y z
N THR A 1 -20.12 3.24 -4.50
CA THR A 1 -19.73 2.60 -5.77
C THR A 1 -18.31 2.99 -6.13
N THR A 2 -17.56 2.14 -6.82
CA THR A 2 -16.19 2.42 -7.30
C THR A 2 -16.10 3.74 -8.10
N THR A 3 -17.14 4.09 -8.84
CA THR A 3 -17.19 5.39 -9.55
C THR A 3 -17.15 6.56 -8.57
N TYR A 4 -17.91 6.49 -7.49
CA TYR A 4 -17.96 7.53 -6.46
C TYR A 4 -16.58 7.73 -5.81
N GLU A 5 -15.91 6.66 -5.43
CA GLU A 5 -14.54 6.69 -4.88
C GLU A 5 -13.54 7.27 -5.88
N ASN A 6 -13.58 6.78 -7.12
CA ASN A 6 -12.64 7.23 -8.16
C ASN A 6 -12.78 8.70 -8.54
N VAL A 7 -14.01 9.24 -8.55
CA VAL A 7 -14.24 10.67 -8.81
C VAL A 7 -13.62 11.52 -7.72
N GLN A 8 -13.86 11.19 -6.45
CA GLN A 8 -13.30 11.93 -5.32
C GLN A 8 -11.77 11.89 -5.29
N ALA A 9 -11.18 10.71 -5.53
CA ALA A 9 -9.72 10.56 -5.56
C ALA A 9 -9.08 11.44 -6.65
N ARG A 10 -9.69 11.52 -7.83
CA ARG A 10 -9.17 12.36 -8.93
C ARG A 10 -9.37 13.83 -8.69
N GLU A 11 -10.51 14.22 -8.15
CA GLU A 11 -10.81 15.62 -7.79
C GLU A 11 -9.81 16.12 -6.73
N ARG A 12 -9.56 15.34 -5.69
CA ARG A 12 -8.56 15.64 -4.67
C ARG A 12 -7.17 15.84 -5.29
N THR A 13 -6.77 14.98 -6.21
CA THR A 13 -5.48 15.08 -6.90
C THR A 13 -5.40 16.34 -7.73
N GLN A 14 -6.44 16.68 -8.49
CA GLN A 14 -6.51 17.92 -9.27
C GLN A 14 -6.33 19.14 -8.38
N ILE A 15 -7.09 19.25 -7.30
CA ILE A 15 -7.01 20.37 -6.36
C ILE A 15 -5.59 20.51 -5.78
N LEU A 16 -4.97 19.41 -5.38
CA LEU A 16 -3.61 19.43 -4.81
C LEU A 16 -2.57 19.91 -5.83
N MET A 17 -2.66 19.45 -7.07
CA MET A 17 -1.75 19.86 -8.14
C MET A 17 -1.91 21.35 -8.50
N ASP A 18 -3.16 21.84 -8.56
CA ASP A 18 -3.47 23.25 -8.83
C ASP A 18 -3.00 24.16 -7.68
N LEU A 19 -3.15 23.72 -6.43
CA LEU A 19 -2.63 24.43 -5.26
C LEU A 19 -1.10 24.48 -5.27
N ALA A 20 -0.43 23.38 -5.61
CA ALA A 20 1.02 23.38 -5.74
C ALA A 20 1.50 24.37 -6.80
N ASN A 21 0.86 24.40 -7.96
CA ASN A 21 1.14 25.39 -9.01
C ASN A 21 0.94 26.84 -8.51
N LYS A 22 -0.16 27.08 -7.82
CA LYS A 22 -0.51 28.42 -7.31
C LYS A 22 0.48 28.92 -6.25
N THR A 23 0.99 28.01 -5.41
CA THR A 23 1.87 28.36 -4.29
C THR A 23 3.36 28.18 -4.59
N GLY A 24 3.73 27.64 -5.75
CA GLY A 24 5.09 27.23 -6.05
C GLY A 24 5.56 26.04 -5.20
N GLY A 25 4.61 25.22 -4.76
CA GLY A 25 4.84 24.09 -3.87
C GLY A 25 5.06 22.78 -4.60
N LEU A 26 5.20 21.71 -3.82
CA LEU A 26 5.36 20.33 -4.28
C LEU A 26 4.32 19.43 -3.62
N VAL A 27 3.66 18.59 -4.43
CA VAL A 27 2.77 17.55 -3.91
C VAL A 27 3.59 16.33 -3.53
N VAL A 28 3.64 16.02 -2.23
CA VAL A 28 4.29 14.82 -1.70
C VAL A 28 3.26 13.70 -1.60
N GLY A 29 3.54 12.59 -2.26
CA GLY A 29 2.68 11.40 -2.25
C GLY A 29 2.92 10.52 -1.02
N THR A 30 1.86 9.90 -0.55
CA THR A 30 1.85 9.05 0.65
C THR A 30 1.70 7.55 0.34
N GLY A 31 1.46 7.19 -0.92
CA GLY A 31 1.33 5.79 -1.35
C GLY A 31 2.59 4.98 -1.07
N ASP A 32 2.41 3.79 -0.53
CA ASP A 32 3.49 2.87 -0.17
C ASP A 32 3.70 1.75 -1.21
N LEU A 33 4.78 0.99 -1.03
CA LEU A 33 5.16 -0.10 -1.94
C LEU A 33 4.08 -1.19 -2.01
N SER A 34 3.40 -1.49 -0.91
CA SER A 34 2.38 -2.55 -0.84
C SER A 34 1.14 -2.17 -1.64
N GLU A 35 0.67 -0.93 -1.51
CA GLU A 35 -0.44 -0.38 -2.29
C GLU A 35 -0.11 -0.36 -3.79
N ILE A 36 1.10 0.05 -4.12
CA ILE A 36 1.60 0.08 -5.50
C ILE A 36 1.65 -1.32 -6.10
N ALA A 37 2.17 -2.30 -5.37
CA ALA A 37 2.28 -3.69 -5.83
C ALA A 37 0.90 -4.32 -6.06
N LEU A 38 -0.03 -4.10 -5.14
CA LEU A 38 -1.40 -4.63 -5.21
C LEU A 38 -2.32 -3.81 -6.12
N GLY A 39 -1.87 -2.62 -6.56
CA GLY A 39 -2.70 -1.66 -7.29
C GLY A 39 -3.92 -1.20 -6.48
N TRP A 40 -3.74 -1.03 -5.17
CA TRP A 40 -4.79 -0.57 -4.25
C TRP A 40 -4.83 0.95 -4.23
N SER A 41 -5.21 1.52 -5.33
CA SER A 41 -5.34 2.95 -5.56
C SER A 41 -6.23 3.21 -6.76
N THR A 42 -6.74 4.43 -6.88
CA THR A 42 -7.45 4.90 -8.08
C THR A 42 -6.44 5.29 -9.15
N TYR A 43 -6.54 4.71 -10.34
CA TYR A 43 -5.71 5.09 -11.48
C TYR A 43 -5.85 6.58 -11.81
N ASN A 44 -4.73 7.28 -11.92
CA ASN A 44 -4.67 8.75 -12.08
C ASN A 44 -5.42 9.51 -10.97
N GLY A 45 -5.32 9.02 -9.75
CA GLY A 45 -5.94 9.62 -8.57
C GLY A 45 -4.98 9.67 -7.38
N ASP A 46 -5.36 9.03 -6.30
CA ASP A 46 -4.69 9.11 -4.99
C ASP A 46 -3.21 8.70 -4.95
N HIS A 47 -2.72 7.92 -5.91
CA HIS A 47 -1.29 7.57 -6.01
C HIS A 47 -0.48 8.61 -6.80
N MET A 48 -1.11 9.60 -7.41
CA MET A 48 -0.41 10.64 -8.16
C MET A 48 0.14 11.72 -7.25
N SER A 49 1.40 12.05 -7.47
CA SER A 49 2.11 13.12 -6.77
C SER A 49 3.30 13.59 -7.59
N MET A 50 3.97 14.64 -7.15
CA MET A 50 5.22 15.08 -7.78
C MET A 50 6.43 14.31 -7.25
N TYR A 51 6.34 13.81 -6.01
CA TYR A 51 7.37 12.98 -5.37
C TYR A 51 6.74 12.02 -4.36
N ALA A 52 7.03 10.72 -4.46
CA ALA A 52 6.47 9.68 -3.59
C ALA A 52 7.50 9.18 -2.58
N VAL A 53 7.44 9.68 -1.34
CA VAL A 53 8.44 9.38 -0.30
C VAL A 53 8.44 7.92 0.15
N ASN A 54 7.29 7.25 0.12
CA ASN A 54 7.11 5.88 0.60
C ASN A 54 7.05 4.82 -0.50
N CYS A 55 7.27 5.18 -1.77
CA CYS A 55 7.04 4.28 -2.91
C CYS A 55 7.89 3.00 -2.90
N SER A 56 8.97 2.95 -2.15
CA SER A 56 9.83 1.77 -1.99
C SER A 56 9.82 1.16 -0.59
N ILE A 57 8.89 1.59 0.27
CA ILE A 57 8.77 1.11 1.65
C ILE A 57 7.45 0.35 1.79
N PRO A 58 7.46 -0.95 2.15
CA PRO A 58 6.23 -1.70 2.37
C PRO A 58 5.48 -1.21 3.61
N LYS A 59 4.18 -1.38 3.64
CA LYS A 59 3.28 -0.89 4.69
C LYS A 59 3.66 -1.39 6.09
N THR A 60 4.07 -2.64 6.20
CA THR A 60 4.52 -3.23 7.46
C THR A 60 5.77 -2.56 8.00
N LEU A 61 6.72 -2.20 7.11
CA LEU A 61 7.92 -1.47 7.51
C LEU A 61 7.61 -0.03 7.93
N ILE A 62 6.61 0.62 7.30
CA ILE A 62 6.16 1.95 7.72
C ILE A 62 5.63 1.89 9.15
N ARG A 63 4.85 0.87 9.51
CA ARG A 63 4.37 0.67 10.89
C ARG A 63 5.52 0.56 11.87
N CYS A 64 6.54 -0.27 11.57
CA CYS A 64 7.74 -0.39 12.41
C CYS A 64 8.52 0.94 12.55
N LEU A 65 8.62 1.72 11.46
CA LEU A 65 9.27 3.03 11.49
C LEU A 65 8.52 4.02 12.39
N ILE A 66 7.20 4.04 12.31
CA ILE A 66 6.34 4.88 13.18
C ILE A 66 6.53 4.48 14.64
N GLU A 67 6.54 3.19 14.96
CA GLU A 67 6.78 2.68 16.31
C GLU A 67 8.16 3.09 16.85
N HIS A 68 9.19 2.97 16.02
CA HIS A 68 10.54 3.39 16.38
C HIS A 68 10.60 4.90 16.68
N ILE A 69 10.04 5.74 15.80
CA ILE A 69 9.99 7.19 16.00
C ILE A 69 9.17 7.54 17.25
N ALA A 70 8.07 6.86 17.50
CA ALA A 70 7.26 7.06 18.71
C ALA A 70 8.06 6.77 19.97
N GLY A 71 8.90 5.72 19.97
CA GLY A 71 9.77 5.37 21.09
C GLY A 71 10.84 6.44 21.43
N GLU A 72 11.22 7.27 20.45
CA GLU A 72 12.21 8.34 20.61
C GLU A 72 11.56 9.73 20.78
N SER A 73 10.23 9.81 20.75
CA SER A 73 9.45 11.06 20.75
C SER A 73 8.98 11.45 22.16
N SER A 74 8.48 12.70 22.29
CA SER A 74 7.78 13.11 23.49
C SER A 74 6.52 12.25 23.73
N PRO A 75 6.06 12.09 25.00
CA PRO A 75 4.87 11.29 25.28
C PRO A 75 3.62 11.69 24.49
N GLU A 76 3.43 12.98 24.24
CA GLU A 76 2.29 13.50 23.47
C GLU A 76 2.40 13.09 21.98
N LEU A 77 3.57 13.24 21.38
CA LEU A 77 3.80 12.82 20.00
C LEU A 77 3.73 11.29 19.85
N ALA A 78 4.31 10.55 20.80
CA ALA A 78 4.24 9.10 20.83
C ALA A 78 2.79 8.59 20.87
N ALA A 79 1.92 9.19 21.69
CA ALA A 79 0.51 8.86 21.75
C ALA A 79 -0.21 9.11 20.41
N THR A 80 0.08 10.24 19.76
CA THR A 80 -0.48 10.57 18.44
C THR A 80 -0.01 9.59 17.35
N LEU A 81 1.27 9.25 17.35
CA LEU A 81 1.83 8.28 16.40
C LEU A 81 1.27 6.86 16.61
N ALA A 82 1.08 6.46 17.86
CA ALA A 82 0.45 5.19 18.19
C ALA A 82 -1.02 5.14 17.75
N ASP A 83 -1.78 6.22 17.93
CA ASP A 83 -3.16 6.33 17.45
C ASP A 83 -3.25 6.19 15.93
N ILE A 84 -2.39 6.90 15.19
CA ILE A 84 -2.27 6.77 13.73
C ILE A 84 -1.96 5.33 13.32
N ASN A 85 -0.97 4.70 13.97
CA ASN A 85 -0.52 3.35 13.62
C ASN A 85 -1.58 2.27 13.92
N ASN A 86 -2.43 2.50 14.92
CA ASN A 86 -3.53 1.61 15.29
C ASN A 86 -4.83 1.87 14.50
N THR A 87 -4.89 2.95 13.72
CA THR A 87 -6.06 3.24 12.90
C THR A 87 -6.18 2.20 11.78
N PRO A 88 -7.33 1.51 11.66
CA PRO A 88 -7.52 0.51 10.62
C PRO A 88 -7.40 1.09 9.22
N VAL A 89 -6.68 0.40 8.33
CA VAL A 89 -6.59 0.78 6.92
C VAL A 89 -7.95 0.55 6.26
N SER A 90 -8.57 1.63 5.81
CA SER A 90 -9.89 1.60 5.17
C SER A 90 -9.91 2.42 3.89
N PRO A 91 -10.86 2.17 2.96
CA PRO A 91 -11.11 3.05 1.84
C PRO A 91 -11.66 4.39 2.37
N GLU A 92 -10.82 5.43 2.40
CA GLU A 92 -11.12 6.76 2.95
C GLU A 92 -12.30 7.47 2.27
N LEU A 93 -12.68 7.01 1.08
CA LEU A 93 -13.64 7.69 0.20
C LEU A 93 -15.07 7.15 0.30
N LEU A 94 -15.29 6.13 1.11
CA LEU A 94 -16.64 5.66 1.41
C LEU A 94 -17.23 6.50 2.55
N PRO A 95 -18.49 6.96 2.43
CA PRO A 95 -19.15 7.59 3.56
C PRO A 95 -19.16 6.62 4.74
N PRO A 96 -18.89 7.09 5.96
CA PRO A 96 -19.12 6.24 7.14
C PRO A 96 -20.59 5.82 7.18
N SER A 97 -20.87 4.62 7.64
CA SER A 97 -22.23 4.20 7.97
C SER A 97 -22.87 5.18 8.94
N GLY A 98 -24.20 5.20 8.99
CA GLY A 98 -24.96 6.17 9.79
C GLY A 98 -24.62 6.19 11.29
N ASP A 99 -23.90 5.17 11.79
CA ASP A 99 -23.36 5.06 13.14
C ASP A 99 -21.88 5.48 13.28
N GLY A 100 -21.26 5.96 12.18
CA GLY A 100 -19.84 6.34 12.14
C GLY A 100 -18.87 5.17 12.05
N SER A 101 -19.34 3.94 11.89
CA SER A 101 -18.47 2.76 11.75
C SER A 101 -17.91 2.63 10.33
N ILE A 102 -16.70 2.06 10.23
CA ILE A 102 -16.06 1.75 8.95
C ILE A 102 -16.65 0.43 8.43
N GLU A 103 -17.49 0.50 7.40
CA GLU A 103 -18.17 -0.67 6.83
C GLU A 103 -17.23 -1.65 6.12
N GLN A 104 -16.11 -1.18 5.58
CA GLN A 104 -15.19 -2.01 4.81
C GLN A 104 -13.74 -1.74 5.19
N ARG A 105 -13.06 -2.77 5.68
CA ARG A 105 -11.62 -2.74 5.89
C ARG A 105 -10.91 -3.26 4.65
N THR A 106 -9.83 -2.62 4.28
CA THR A 106 -8.99 -3.04 3.14
C THR A 106 -8.54 -4.50 3.30
N GLU A 107 -8.15 -4.89 4.51
CA GLU A 107 -7.68 -6.24 4.82
C GLU A 107 -8.77 -7.32 4.73
N ASP A 108 -10.05 -6.96 4.84
CA ASP A 108 -11.16 -7.90 4.63
C ASP A 108 -11.26 -8.34 3.15
N VAL A 109 -10.85 -7.46 2.24
CA VAL A 109 -10.86 -7.72 0.79
C VAL A 109 -9.54 -8.34 0.31
N LEU A 110 -8.43 -7.83 0.78
CA LEU A 110 -7.10 -8.24 0.33
C LEU A 110 -6.52 -9.39 1.16
N GLY A 111 -6.77 -9.41 2.44
CA GLY A 111 -6.03 -10.12 3.47
C GLY A 111 -4.97 -9.21 4.14
N PRO A 112 -4.33 -9.69 5.22
CA PRO A 112 -3.35 -8.94 5.99
C PRO A 112 -2.15 -8.49 5.16
N TYR A 113 -1.70 -7.26 5.38
CA TYR A 113 -0.50 -6.73 4.71
C TYR A 113 0.77 -7.48 5.11
N ASP A 114 0.82 -8.08 6.29
CA ASP A 114 1.94 -8.93 6.71
C ASP A 114 2.20 -10.06 5.71
N LEU A 115 1.15 -10.74 5.25
CA LEU A 115 1.26 -11.76 4.21
C LEU A 115 1.67 -11.17 2.86
N HIS A 116 1.05 -10.06 2.45
CA HIS A 116 1.33 -9.43 1.16
C HIS A 116 2.76 -8.90 1.06
N ASP A 117 3.27 -8.28 2.11
CA ASP A 117 4.64 -7.75 2.15
C ASP A 117 5.66 -8.88 2.21
N PHE A 118 5.36 -9.98 2.90
CA PHE A 118 6.17 -11.20 2.87
C PHE A 118 6.24 -11.78 1.44
N PHE A 119 5.10 -11.89 0.75
CA PHE A 119 5.07 -12.39 -0.63
C PHE A 119 5.85 -11.46 -1.56
N LEU A 120 5.62 -10.15 -1.42
CA LEU A 120 6.29 -9.12 -2.21
C LEU A 120 7.80 -9.18 -2.06
N PHE A 121 8.29 -9.30 -0.82
CA PHE A 121 9.71 -9.42 -0.53
C PHE A 121 10.35 -10.62 -1.22
N HIS A 122 9.76 -11.81 -1.08
CA HIS A 122 10.30 -13.01 -1.70
C HIS A 122 10.17 -13.00 -3.22
N PHE A 123 9.07 -12.47 -3.73
CA PHE A 123 8.81 -12.38 -5.17
C PHE A 123 9.77 -11.40 -5.86
N ILE A 124 9.93 -10.18 -5.34
CA ILE A 124 10.72 -9.14 -5.99
C ILE A 124 12.22 -9.33 -5.72
N LYS A 125 12.60 -9.53 -4.45
CA LYS A 125 14.02 -9.58 -4.08
C LYS A 125 14.72 -10.85 -4.53
N TYR A 126 14.02 -11.98 -4.46
CA TYR A 126 14.61 -13.28 -4.75
C TYR A 126 14.10 -13.93 -6.03
N GLY A 127 13.10 -13.37 -6.70
CA GLY A 127 12.48 -13.98 -7.87
C GLY A 127 11.87 -15.36 -7.55
N ALA A 128 11.38 -15.53 -6.32
CA ALA A 128 10.89 -16.82 -5.88
C ALA A 128 9.58 -17.19 -6.58
N GLU A 129 9.49 -18.44 -7.02
CA GLU A 129 8.28 -19.02 -7.60
C GLU A 129 7.14 -19.09 -6.55
N PRO A 130 5.86 -19.03 -6.98
CA PRO A 130 4.73 -19.02 -6.06
C PRO A 130 4.70 -20.19 -5.07
N ASP A 131 5.05 -21.40 -5.50
CA ASP A 131 5.07 -22.59 -4.64
C ASP A 131 6.12 -22.47 -3.54
N LYS A 132 7.28 -21.87 -3.85
CA LYS A 132 8.33 -21.61 -2.87
C LYS A 132 7.88 -20.52 -1.89
N ILE A 133 7.23 -19.47 -2.36
CA ILE A 133 6.69 -18.40 -1.51
C ILE A 133 5.64 -18.98 -0.55
N LEU A 134 4.74 -19.82 -1.05
CA LEU A 134 3.73 -20.49 -0.24
C LEU A 134 4.37 -21.33 0.87
N TYR A 135 5.33 -22.20 0.50
CA TYR A 135 6.03 -23.02 1.46
C TYR A 135 6.70 -22.20 2.57
N LEU A 136 7.40 -21.13 2.20
CA LEU A 136 8.06 -20.24 3.15
C LEU A 136 7.05 -19.53 4.06
N ALA A 137 5.94 -19.06 3.51
CA ALA A 137 4.90 -18.39 4.27
C ALA A 137 4.18 -19.32 5.26
N GLU A 138 3.87 -20.55 4.86
CA GLU A 138 3.27 -21.56 5.75
C GLU A 138 4.20 -21.90 6.95
N HIS A 139 5.52 -21.75 6.76
CA HIS A 139 6.48 -21.92 7.85
C HIS A 139 6.60 -20.67 8.72
N ALA A 140 6.70 -19.49 8.11
CA ALA A 140 6.89 -18.23 8.82
C ALA A 140 5.67 -17.86 9.68
N PHE A 141 4.47 -18.10 9.18
CA PHE A 141 3.21 -17.76 9.85
C PHE A 141 2.51 -18.97 10.49
N ARG A 142 3.29 -20.00 10.83
CA ARG A 142 2.74 -21.20 11.47
C ARG A 142 2.11 -20.85 12.82
N GLY A 143 0.82 -21.21 12.97
CA GLY A 143 0.05 -20.93 14.18
C GLY A 143 -0.64 -19.57 14.19
N GLU A 144 -0.32 -18.69 13.26
CA GLU A 144 -0.96 -17.38 13.09
C GLU A 144 -2.06 -17.43 12.04
N PHE A 145 -1.76 -18.01 10.86
CA PHE A 145 -2.72 -18.18 9.78
C PHE A 145 -2.84 -19.65 9.36
N GLN A 146 -4.05 -20.02 8.92
CA GLN A 146 -4.29 -21.36 8.36
C GLN A 146 -3.67 -21.48 6.95
N PRO A 147 -3.10 -22.62 6.56
CA PRO A 147 -2.48 -22.82 5.25
C PRO A 147 -3.37 -22.44 4.06
N ASP A 148 -4.65 -22.82 4.10
CA ASP A 148 -5.60 -22.48 3.03
C ASP A 148 -5.85 -20.96 2.93
N PHE A 149 -5.80 -20.25 4.05
CA PHE A 149 -5.90 -18.80 4.07
C PHE A 149 -4.67 -18.16 3.43
N ILE A 150 -3.45 -18.60 3.77
CA ILE A 150 -2.20 -18.13 3.18
C ILE A 150 -2.21 -18.37 1.66
N ARG A 151 -2.62 -19.56 1.22
CA ARG A 151 -2.75 -19.90 -0.20
C ARG A 151 -3.72 -18.98 -0.93
N ARG A 152 -4.86 -18.68 -0.32
CA ARG A 152 -5.86 -17.74 -0.87
C ARG A 152 -5.27 -16.34 -1.01
N CYS A 153 -4.61 -15.84 0.01
CA CYS A 153 -3.96 -14.52 0.00
C CYS A 153 -2.85 -14.44 -1.06
N LEU A 154 -2.03 -15.48 -1.22
CA LEU A 154 -1.02 -15.54 -2.28
C LEU A 154 -1.68 -15.50 -3.67
N GLY A 155 -2.78 -16.21 -3.88
CA GLY A 155 -3.54 -16.15 -5.11
C GLY A 155 -4.10 -14.75 -5.41
N ILE A 156 -4.55 -14.02 -4.38
CA ILE A 156 -4.97 -12.62 -4.50
C ILE A 156 -3.77 -11.74 -4.88
N PHE A 157 -2.64 -11.90 -4.18
CA PHE A 157 -1.40 -11.15 -4.43
C PHE A 157 -0.96 -11.29 -5.90
N ILE A 158 -0.74 -12.51 -6.39
CA ILE A 158 -0.28 -12.76 -7.76
C ILE A 158 -1.25 -12.17 -8.78
N ARG A 159 -2.55 -12.43 -8.60
CA ARG A 159 -3.58 -11.92 -9.53
C ARG A 159 -3.58 -10.40 -9.58
N ARG A 160 -3.52 -9.74 -8.43
CA ARG A 160 -3.54 -8.28 -8.37
C ARG A 160 -2.23 -7.69 -8.90
N PHE A 161 -1.08 -8.23 -8.52
CA PHE A 161 0.22 -7.77 -8.98
C PHE A 161 0.28 -7.65 -10.51
N PHE A 162 -0.20 -8.65 -11.22
CA PHE A 162 -0.20 -8.64 -12.69
C PHE A 162 -1.39 -7.87 -13.29
N ARG A 163 -2.61 -8.07 -12.81
CA ARG A 163 -3.79 -7.40 -13.39
C ARG A 163 -3.81 -5.90 -13.17
N GLN A 164 -3.22 -5.41 -12.08
CA GLN A 164 -3.19 -3.99 -11.75
C GLN A 164 -1.88 -3.30 -12.19
N GLN A 165 -1.06 -3.98 -12.97
CA GLN A 165 0.23 -3.45 -13.43
C GLN A 165 0.11 -2.12 -14.16
N PHE A 166 -0.95 -1.90 -14.91
CA PHE A 166 -1.17 -0.64 -15.65
C PHE A 166 -1.19 0.59 -14.74
N LYS A 167 -1.58 0.44 -13.48
CA LYS A 167 -1.59 1.53 -12.49
C LYS A 167 -0.18 2.03 -12.16
N ARG A 168 0.83 1.19 -12.32
CA ARG A 168 2.22 1.54 -12.06
C ARG A 168 2.87 2.38 -13.16
N SER A 169 2.23 2.52 -14.33
CA SER A 169 2.75 3.30 -15.45
C SER A 169 2.82 4.81 -15.20
N CYS A 170 2.06 5.31 -14.24
CA CYS A 170 1.99 6.72 -13.88
C CYS A 170 2.47 7.01 -12.45
N MET A 171 3.35 6.15 -11.92
CA MET A 171 3.95 6.37 -10.61
C MET A 171 4.92 7.55 -10.63
N PRO A 172 4.88 8.40 -9.62
CA PRO A 172 5.87 9.46 -9.45
C PRO A 172 7.23 8.89 -9.05
N ASP A 173 8.27 9.69 -9.24
CA ASP A 173 9.59 9.41 -8.72
C ASP A 173 9.60 9.43 -7.18
N GLY A 174 10.54 8.69 -6.59
CA GLY A 174 10.71 8.64 -5.15
C GLY A 174 12.05 8.01 -4.76
N PRO A 175 12.38 7.98 -3.46
CA PRO A 175 13.64 7.43 -2.98
C PRO A 175 13.68 5.92 -3.20
N LYS A 176 14.86 5.41 -3.54
CA LYS A 176 15.13 3.97 -3.65
C LYS A 176 15.66 3.48 -2.30
N ALA A 177 14.77 3.22 -1.37
CA ALA A 177 15.16 2.74 -0.04
C ALA A 177 15.60 1.26 -0.04
N VAL A 178 14.96 0.45 -0.89
CA VAL A 178 15.36 -0.93 -1.17
C VAL A 178 15.55 -1.03 -2.67
N SER A 179 16.62 -1.70 -3.13
CA SER A 179 16.97 -1.79 -4.55
C SER A 179 15.99 -2.67 -5.33
N TYR A 180 14.73 -2.26 -5.41
CA TYR A 180 13.74 -2.82 -6.32
C TYR A 180 13.77 -2.00 -7.61
N THR A 181 14.76 -2.26 -8.44
CA THR A 181 15.05 -1.44 -9.60
C THR A 181 13.99 -1.49 -10.69
N HIS A 182 13.07 -2.45 -10.69
CA HIS A 182 12.01 -2.52 -11.70
C HIS A 182 10.79 -3.29 -11.19
N LEU A 183 9.82 -2.58 -10.65
CA LEU A 183 8.44 -3.09 -10.51
C LEU A 183 7.70 -3.14 -11.86
N THR A 184 8.29 -2.58 -12.89
CA THR A 184 7.81 -2.74 -14.26
C THR A 184 8.50 -3.96 -14.86
N LEU A 185 7.73 -5.04 -15.01
CA LEU A 185 8.13 -6.10 -15.93
C LEU A 185 8.30 -5.47 -17.31
N PRO A 186 9.37 -5.82 -18.06
CA PRO A 186 9.47 -5.37 -19.42
C PRO A 186 8.22 -5.86 -20.17
N THR A 187 7.40 -4.92 -20.62
CA THR A 187 6.36 -5.19 -21.61
C THR A 187 7.07 -5.52 -22.91
N LYS A 188 7.50 -6.75 -23.06
CA LYS A 188 7.72 -7.29 -24.38
C LYS A 188 6.40 -7.78 -24.90
N ALA A 189 5.91 -7.06 -25.90
CA ALA A 189 4.92 -7.52 -26.84
C ALA A 189 5.32 -8.86 -27.45
#